data_cc0a9b50ed252b2d79c471cc5d1ec39d
#
_entry.id   cc0a9b50ed252b2d79c471cc5d1ec39d
#
_cell.length_a   1.000
_cell.length_b   1.000
_cell.length_c   1.000
_cell.angle_alpha   90.00
_cell.angle_beta   90.00
_cell.angle_gamma   90.00
#
_symmetry.space_group_name_H-M   'P 1'
#
loop_
_entity.id
_entity.type
_entity.pdbx_description
1 polymer ?
#
loop_
_entity_poly.entity_id
_entity_poly.type
_entity_poly.pdbx_seq_one_letter_code
_entity_poly.pdbx_strand_id
1 'polypeptide(L)'
;MALHKAHEIGFALVHVVDGVATAPLPAPSPDAVEAMGRTNDAILYGGRVHLTVRGSDDAARDLAERLPSDNSRDHGHSFAEIFKRSGYDFYKIDPALFAPAEVWVSNIDSGNTWHCGALDMALLQRLWLQAN
;
A
#
# COMPACT_ATOMS: atom_id res chain seq x y z
N MET A 1 -6.05 3.04 3.11
CA MET A 1 -4.77 3.49 2.51
C MET A 1 -4.85 3.76 1.02
N ALA A 2 -5.32 2.79 0.22
CA ALA A 2 -5.32 2.93 -1.24
C ALA A 2 -6.06 4.16 -1.76
N LEU A 3 -7.30 4.40 -1.31
CA LEU A 3 -8.07 5.55 -1.74
C LEU A 3 -7.47 6.88 -1.28
N HIS A 4 -6.89 6.92 -0.09
CA HIS A 4 -6.23 8.11 0.40
C HIS A 4 -5.02 8.46 -0.47
N LYS A 5 -4.17 7.48 -0.77
CA LYS A 5 -3.02 7.70 -1.66
C LYS A 5 -3.45 8.04 -3.09
N ALA A 6 -4.48 7.38 -3.62
CA ALA A 6 -5.03 7.71 -4.94
C ALA A 6 -5.42 9.19 -5.04
N HIS A 7 -6.08 9.72 -4.00
CA HIS A 7 -6.40 11.14 -3.92
C HIS A 7 -5.14 12.00 -3.87
N GLU A 8 -4.17 11.64 -3.03
CA GLU A 8 -2.92 12.40 -2.86
C GLU A 8 -2.08 12.49 -4.14
N ILE A 9 -2.10 11.46 -4.96
CA ILE A 9 -1.38 11.45 -6.24
C ILE A 9 -2.20 12.05 -7.40
N GLY A 10 -3.37 12.61 -7.10
CA GLY A 10 -4.17 13.39 -8.05
C GLY A 10 -5.24 12.63 -8.82
N PHE A 11 -5.55 11.39 -8.45
CA PHE A 11 -6.65 10.65 -9.08
C PHE A 11 -8.00 11.12 -8.54
N ALA A 12 -8.94 11.41 -9.43
CA ALA A 12 -10.29 11.85 -9.05
C ALA A 12 -11.08 10.69 -8.44
N LEU A 13 -11.37 10.73 -7.14
CA LEU A 13 -12.06 9.64 -6.43
C LEU A 13 -13.46 9.36 -6.97
N VAL A 14 -14.12 10.34 -7.60
CA VAL A 14 -15.42 10.14 -8.27
C VAL A 14 -15.33 9.14 -9.43
N HIS A 15 -14.14 8.90 -9.95
CA HIS A 15 -13.89 7.92 -11.01
C HIS A 15 -13.62 6.51 -10.49
N VAL A 16 -13.57 6.30 -9.18
CA VAL A 16 -13.49 4.97 -8.59
C VAL A 16 -14.89 4.38 -8.53
N VAL A 17 -15.09 3.26 -9.23
CA VAL A 17 -16.38 2.58 -9.31
C VAL A 17 -16.54 1.54 -8.21
N ASP A 18 -15.46 0.77 -7.99
CA ASP A 18 -15.44 -0.34 -7.03
C ASP A 18 -14.01 -0.63 -6.62
N GLY A 19 -13.86 -1.37 -5.52
CA GLY A 19 -12.56 -1.79 -5.05
C GLY A 19 -12.66 -2.96 -4.10
N VAL A 20 -11.64 -3.83 -4.15
CA VAL A 20 -11.46 -4.91 -3.20
C VAL A 20 -10.00 -4.95 -2.78
N ALA A 21 -9.76 -5.18 -1.50
CA ALA A 21 -8.42 -5.25 -0.96
C ALA A 21 -8.30 -6.42 0.01
N THR A 22 -7.12 -7.01 0.06
CA THR A 22 -6.79 -8.09 0.99
C THR A 22 -5.41 -7.85 1.57
N ALA A 23 -5.20 -8.33 2.79
CA ALA A 23 -3.90 -8.34 3.44
C ALA A 23 -3.84 -9.52 4.42
N PRO A 24 -2.64 -10.08 4.68
CA PRO A 24 -2.50 -11.11 5.70
C PRO A 24 -2.77 -10.54 7.10
N LEU A 25 -3.30 -11.38 7.98
CA LEU A 25 -3.53 -11.00 9.38
C LEU A 25 -2.25 -11.22 10.18
N PRO A 26 -1.72 -10.17 10.84
CA PRO A 26 -0.57 -10.33 11.71
C PRO A 26 -0.96 -10.94 13.06
N ALA A 27 0.00 -11.55 13.73
CA ALA A 27 -0.18 -11.95 15.11
C ALA A 27 -0.35 -10.71 15.99
N PRO A 28 -1.25 -10.75 17.00
CA PRO A 28 -1.43 -9.62 17.92
C PRO A 28 -0.19 -9.40 18.79
N SER A 29 -0.02 -8.19 19.27
CA SER A 29 1.02 -7.83 20.22
C SER A 29 0.46 -6.94 21.31
N PRO A 30 0.87 -7.12 22.58
CA PRO A 30 0.47 -6.21 23.66
C PRO A 30 1.19 -4.85 23.57
N ASP A 31 2.30 -4.77 22.84
CA ASP A 31 3.00 -3.51 22.59
C ASP A 31 2.32 -2.77 21.45
N ALA A 32 1.85 -1.55 21.73
CA ALA A 32 1.07 -0.77 20.75
C ALA A 32 1.87 -0.40 19.51
N VAL A 33 3.15 -0.07 19.64
CA VAL A 33 4.01 0.28 18.50
C VAL A 33 4.30 -0.95 17.65
N GLU A 34 4.58 -2.10 18.29
CA GLU A 34 4.79 -3.36 17.57
C GLU A 34 3.52 -3.80 16.84
N ALA A 35 2.37 -3.73 17.50
CA ALA A 35 1.09 -4.09 16.91
C ALA A 35 0.78 -3.21 15.68
N MET A 36 0.97 -1.90 15.81
CA MET A 36 0.80 -0.96 14.71
C MET A 36 1.78 -1.25 13.57
N GLY A 37 3.04 -1.53 13.89
CA GLY A 37 4.05 -1.89 12.91
C GLY A 37 3.69 -3.13 12.12
N ARG A 38 3.23 -4.19 12.79
CA ARG A 38 2.81 -5.44 12.16
C ARG A 38 1.63 -5.25 11.21
N THR A 39 0.63 -4.46 11.60
CA THR A 39 -0.55 -4.20 10.75
C THR A 39 -0.19 -3.35 9.53
N ASN A 40 0.70 -2.37 9.68
CA ASN A 40 1.20 -1.62 8.55
C ASN A 40 2.04 -2.49 7.62
N ASP A 41 2.97 -3.29 8.15
CA ASP A 41 3.79 -4.20 7.34
C ASP A 41 2.93 -5.17 6.53
N ALA A 42 1.83 -5.66 7.11
CA ALA A 42 0.89 -6.54 6.42
C ALA A 42 0.36 -5.92 5.12
N ILE A 43 0.08 -4.62 5.13
CA ILE A 43 -0.42 -3.89 3.95
C ILE A 43 0.74 -3.52 3.01
N LEU A 44 1.82 -2.96 3.55
CA LEU A 44 2.94 -2.44 2.76
C LEU A 44 3.65 -3.53 1.94
N TYR A 45 3.69 -4.75 2.45
CA TYR A 45 4.43 -5.86 1.84
C TYR A 45 3.55 -7.04 1.44
N GLY A 46 2.35 -7.17 2.03
CA GLY A 46 1.43 -8.27 1.77
C GLY A 46 0.05 -7.84 1.26
N GLY A 47 -0.20 -6.54 1.16
CA GLY A 47 -1.50 -6.02 0.73
C GLY A 47 -1.68 -6.03 -0.78
N ARG A 48 -2.89 -6.37 -1.22
CA ARG A 48 -3.34 -6.29 -2.60
C ARG A 48 -4.56 -5.42 -2.70
N VAL A 49 -4.67 -4.64 -3.77
CA VAL A 49 -5.89 -3.91 -4.09
C VAL A 49 -6.19 -4.05 -5.57
N HIS A 50 -7.48 -4.25 -5.88
CA HIS A 50 -7.99 -4.15 -7.24
C HIS A 50 -9.01 -3.03 -7.28
N LEU A 51 -8.71 -1.97 -8.00
CA LEU A 51 -9.62 -0.85 -8.22
C LEU A 51 -10.23 -0.93 -9.61
N THR A 52 -11.55 -0.77 -9.69
CA THR A 52 -12.26 -0.57 -10.95
C THR A 52 -12.56 0.91 -11.07
N VAL A 53 -12.12 1.51 -12.17
CA VAL A 53 -12.21 2.95 -12.40
C VAL A 53 -12.88 3.25 -13.72
N ARG A 54 -13.21 4.51 -13.95
CA ARG A 54 -13.69 5.03 -15.23
C ARG A 54 -12.83 6.20 -15.67
N GLY A 55 -12.93 6.60 -16.91
CA GLY A 55 -12.20 7.72 -17.49
C GLY A 55 -11.13 7.29 -18.47
N SER A 56 -10.03 8.02 -18.53
CA SER A 56 -8.97 7.74 -19.50
C SER A 56 -8.07 6.59 -19.07
N ASP A 57 -7.53 5.88 -20.06
CA ASP A 57 -6.52 4.84 -19.81
C ASP A 57 -5.23 5.43 -19.26
N ASP A 58 -4.86 6.63 -19.66
CA ASP A 58 -3.65 7.29 -19.15
C ASP A 58 -3.76 7.53 -17.64
N ALA A 59 -4.91 8.00 -17.16
CA ALA A 59 -5.14 8.20 -15.73
C ALA A 59 -5.14 6.87 -14.95
N ALA A 60 -5.77 5.85 -15.51
CA ALA A 60 -5.82 4.52 -14.90
C ALA A 60 -4.43 3.88 -14.80
N ARG A 61 -3.63 3.98 -15.86
CA ARG A 61 -2.26 3.50 -15.90
C ARG A 61 -1.36 4.24 -14.90
N ASP A 62 -1.46 5.56 -14.87
CA ASP A 62 -0.73 6.39 -13.92
C ASP A 62 -1.05 6.00 -12.46
N LEU A 63 -2.32 5.78 -12.16
CA LEU A 63 -2.74 5.31 -10.85
C LEU A 63 -2.09 3.97 -10.50
N ALA A 64 -2.13 2.99 -11.43
CA ALA A 64 -1.53 1.67 -11.20
C ALA A 64 -0.02 1.76 -10.95
N GLU A 65 0.68 2.60 -11.69
CA GLU A 65 2.14 2.74 -11.58
C GLU A 65 2.57 3.46 -10.30
N ARG A 66 1.80 4.45 -9.84
CA ARG A 66 2.16 5.32 -8.71
C ARG A 66 1.59 4.88 -7.37
N LEU A 67 0.60 3.98 -7.35
CA LEU A 67 -0.07 3.58 -6.12
C LEU A 67 0.73 2.63 -5.25
N PRO A 68 1.45 1.60 -5.76
CA PRO A 68 2.12 0.62 -4.92
C PRO A 68 3.09 1.23 -3.90
N SER A 69 3.22 0.57 -2.75
CA SER A 69 4.10 1.00 -1.65
C SER A 69 5.58 1.09 -2.05
N ASP A 70 6.01 0.34 -3.07
CA ASP A 70 7.39 0.33 -3.56
C ASP A 70 7.81 1.65 -4.25
N ASN A 71 6.87 2.57 -4.46
CA ASN A 71 7.19 3.94 -4.89
C ASN A 71 7.87 4.77 -3.80
N SER A 72 7.81 4.32 -2.54
CA SER A 72 8.42 5.03 -1.43
C SER A 72 9.90 4.69 -1.29
N ARG A 73 10.71 5.72 -0.96
CA ARG A 73 12.12 5.54 -0.57
C ARG A 73 12.28 4.72 0.71
N ASP A 74 11.24 4.65 1.54
CA ASP A 74 11.26 3.93 2.81
C ASP A 74 10.87 2.45 2.67
N HIS A 75 10.46 2.03 1.48
CA HIS A 75 10.10 0.63 1.21
C HIS A 75 11.28 -0.31 1.46
N GLY A 76 11.00 -1.45 2.10
CA GLY A 76 12.00 -2.48 2.39
C GLY A 76 12.40 -2.60 3.87
N HIS A 77 11.92 -1.69 4.71
CA HIS A 77 12.13 -1.70 6.16
C HIS A 77 10.84 -1.98 6.90
N SER A 78 10.92 -2.49 8.14
CA SER A 78 9.72 -2.62 8.98
C SER A 78 9.13 -1.23 9.26
N PHE A 79 7.81 -1.16 9.34
CA PHE A 79 7.16 0.10 9.66
C PHE A 79 7.57 0.63 11.04
N ALA A 80 7.74 -0.26 12.02
CA ALA A 80 8.21 0.14 13.35
C ALA A 80 9.57 0.84 13.28
N GLU A 81 10.49 0.34 12.46
CA GLU A 81 11.80 0.97 12.26
C GLU A 81 11.69 2.33 11.56
N ILE A 82 10.87 2.41 10.52
CA ILE A 82 10.61 3.66 9.79
C ILE A 82 10.02 4.70 10.74
N PHE A 83 9.04 4.31 11.55
CA PHE A 83 8.40 5.19 12.52
C PHE A 83 9.39 5.69 13.58
N LYS A 84 10.24 4.80 14.09
CA LYS A 84 11.31 5.16 15.03
C LYS A 84 12.30 6.17 14.42
N ARG A 85 12.72 5.93 13.17
CA ARG A 85 13.63 6.84 12.44
C ARG A 85 13.01 8.22 12.21
N SER A 86 11.69 8.30 12.11
CA SER A 86 10.98 9.57 11.95
C SER A 86 10.79 10.33 13.27
N GLY A 87 11.33 9.81 14.39
CA GLY A 87 11.13 10.38 15.71
C GLY A 87 9.72 10.15 16.24
N TYR A 88 9.06 9.06 15.81
CA TYR A 88 7.67 8.71 16.14
C TYR A 88 6.67 9.76 15.65
N ASP A 89 6.99 10.40 14.52
CA ASP A 89 6.15 11.40 13.88
C ASP A 89 5.72 10.91 12.49
N PHE A 90 4.43 10.57 12.33
CA PHE A 90 3.87 10.11 11.06
C PHE A 90 4.06 11.11 9.93
N TYR A 91 4.06 12.41 10.23
CA TYR A 91 4.17 13.45 9.20
C TYR A 91 5.57 13.53 8.58
N LYS A 92 6.57 12.91 9.21
CA LYS A 92 7.94 12.83 8.68
C LYS A 92 8.19 11.59 7.83
N ILE A 93 7.23 10.66 7.79
CA ILE A 93 7.30 9.48 6.94
C ILE A 93 6.90 9.87 5.52
N ASP A 94 7.59 9.32 4.52
CA ASP A 94 7.23 9.51 3.13
C ASP A 94 5.78 9.03 2.89
N PRO A 95 4.84 9.94 2.54
CA PRO A 95 3.44 9.55 2.37
C PRO A 95 3.21 8.52 1.26
N ALA A 96 4.13 8.38 0.31
CA ALA A 96 4.04 7.38 -0.75
C ALA A 96 4.11 5.94 -0.21
N LEU A 97 4.59 5.75 1.04
CA LEU A 97 4.67 4.43 1.66
C LEU A 97 3.29 3.85 1.97
N PHE A 98 2.32 4.69 2.35
CA PHE A 98 1.02 4.24 2.86
C PHE A 98 0.11 3.71 1.74
N ALA A 99 0.41 2.51 1.26
CA ALA A 99 -0.28 1.86 0.17
C ALA A 99 -0.08 0.34 0.20
N PRO A 100 -0.94 -0.42 -0.52
CA PRO A 100 -0.72 -1.85 -0.73
C PRO A 100 0.53 -2.11 -1.58
N ALA A 101 1.07 -3.32 -1.45
CA ALA A 101 2.25 -3.75 -2.21
C ALA A 101 1.93 -4.03 -3.68
N GLU A 102 0.77 -4.60 -3.95
CA GLU A 102 0.36 -5.01 -5.30
C GLU A 102 -0.95 -4.34 -5.68
N VAL A 103 -0.98 -3.77 -6.89
CA VAL A 103 -2.10 -2.97 -7.38
C VAL A 103 -2.54 -3.46 -8.74
N TRP A 104 -3.85 -3.66 -8.89
CA TRP A 104 -4.54 -3.90 -10.15
C TRP A 104 -5.51 -2.74 -10.37
N VAL A 105 -5.49 -2.15 -11.55
CA VAL A 105 -6.47 -1.12 -11.93
C VAL A 105 -7.11 -1.53 -13.24
N SER A 106 -8.43 -1.68 -13.22
CA SER A 106 -9.23 -1.97 -14.42
C SER A 106 -10.06 -0.76 -14.81
N ASN A 107 -9.97 -0.33 -16.07
CA ASN A 107 -10.80 0.74 -16.58
C ASN A 107 -12.06 0.16 -17.22
N ILE A 108 -13.23 0.44 -16.62
CA ILE A 108 -14.51 -0.07 -17.10
C ILE A 108 -14.88 0.50 -18.48
N ASP A 109 -14.41 1.69 -18.81
CA ASP A 109 -14.73 2.33 -20.10
C ASP A 109 -13.97 1.71 -21.28
N SER A 110 -12.78 1.13 -21.05
CA SER A 110 -11.96 0.52 -22.09
C SER A 110 -11.84 -0.99 -21.97
N GLY A 111 -12.05 -1.53 -20.79
CA GLY A 111 -11.78 -2.94 -20.49
C GLY A 111 -10.30 -3.25 -20.23
N ASN A 112 -9.41 -2.28 -20.27
CA ASN A 112 -7.99 -2.49 -20.03
C ASN A 112 -7.68 -2.59 -18.54
N THR A 113 -6.68 -3.40 -18.21
CA THR A 113 -6.23 -3.62 -16.83
C THR A 113 -4.72 -3.48 -16.76
N TRP A 114 -4.25 -2.79 -15.71
CA TRP A 114 -2.83 -2.66 -15.38
C TRP A 114 -2.54 -3.29 -14.05
N HIS A 115 -1.36 -3.90 -13.94
CA HIS A 115 -0.87 -4.54 -12.73
C HIS A 115 0.53 -4.02 -12.43
N CYS A 116 0.72 -3.49 -11.22
CA CYS A 116 2.01 -2.94 -10.77
C CYS A 116 2.28 -3.34 -9.34
N GLY A 117 3.57 -3.34 -8.97
CA GLY A 117 4.01 -3.78 -7.66
C GLY A 117 3.98 -5.30 -7.52
N ALA A 118 4.43 -5.77 -6.38
CA ALA A 118 4.45 -7.19 -6.05
C ALA A 118 4.41 -7.39 -4.54
N LEU A 119 3.81 -8.49 -4.10
CA LEU A 119 3.92 -8.92 -2.72
C LEU A 119 5.37 -9.30 -2.41
N ASP A 120 5.81 -8.99 -1.20
CA ASP A 120 7.09 -9.48 -0.68
C ASP A 120 6.84 -10.28 0.60
N MET A 121 6.31 -11.47 0.43
CA MET A 121 5.96 -12.35 1.55
C MET A 121 7.20 -12.84 2.29
N ALA A 122 8.33 -12.99 1.61
CA ALA A 122 9.59 -13.37 2.24
C ALA A 122 10.08 -12.29 3.21
N LEU A 123 10.00 -11.03 2.80
CA LEU A 123 10.32 -9.90 3.68
C LEU A 123 9.35 -9.85 4.86
N LEU A 124 8.05 -9.94 4.60
CA LEU A 124 7.03 -9.88 5.64
C LEU A 124 7.22 -10.99 6.68
N GLN A 125 7.50 -12.20 6.22
CA GLN A 125 7.78 -13.32 7.11
C GLN A 125 9.00 -13.06 8.00
N ARG A 126 10.09 -12.53 7.43
CA ARG A 126 11.27 -12.15 8.22
C ARG A 126 10.96 -11.10 9.27
N LEU A 127 10.23 -10.04 8.88
CA LEU A 127 9.88 -8.96 9.80
C LEU A 127 9.02 -9.48 10.95
N TRP A 128 8.08 -10.36 10.68
CA TRP A 128 7.19 -10.90 11.71
C TRP A 128 7.88 -11.92 12.62
N LEU A 129 8.79 -12.72 12.11
CA LEU A 129 9.53 -13.70 12.91
C LEU A 129 10.66 -13.08 13.71
N GLN A 130 11.27 -12.00 13.23
CA GLN A 130 12.35 -11.29 13.93
C GLN A 130 11.83 -10.35 15.01
N ALA A 131 10.55 -10.05 15.04
CA ALA A 131 9.93 -9.16 16.02
C ALA A 131 9.71 -9.79 17.40
N ASN A 132 10.23 -10.99 17.60
CA ASN A 132 10.14 -11.69 18.90
C ASN A 132 11.37 -11.39 19.77
#